data_a69312e69c3b6cd79f375528557f9341
#
_entry.id   a69312e69c3b6cd79f375528557f9341
#
_cell.length_a   1.000
_cell.length_b   1.000
_cell.length_c   1.000
_cell.angle_alpha   90.00
_cell.angle_beta   90.00
_cell.angle_gamma   90.00
#
_symmetry.space_group_name_H-M   'P 1'
#
loop_
_entity.id
_entity.type
_entity.pdbx_description
1 polymer ?
#
loop_
_entity_poly.entity_id
_entity_poly.type
_entity_poly.pdbx_seq_one_letter_code
_entity_poly.pdbx_strand_id
1 'polypeptide(L)'
;ATWLKNAFDKLPAEKQAQFTPVLNECAKLAENFGLESKNAKYGLAYIKLWVQNYNEETDDGPICNSIVKTSAAGEFALIVYSKLRSVAETADVSVKNISVAAYEEGYSGIGGYGYSHYLEVMDSSPYPWTACAFISYMVTKLDGFTAWGKDMGGYSANPVLAAENEAKFHHSTAGGNDFPAKNDRGFEWWAAENGGELVIEDPKYCAEVSVDLGDWIDITRANRK
;
A
#
# COMPACT_ATOMS: atom_id res chain seq x y z
N ALA A 1 -5.35 -11.99 6.65
CA ALA A 1 -5.93 -12.74 7.77
C ALA A 1 -5.10 -13.97 8.14
N THR A 2 -4.76 -14.84 7.20
CA THR A 2 -3.98 -16.07 7.47
C THR A 2 -2.58 -15.76 7.99
N TRP A 3 -1.90 -14.80 7.40
CA TRP A 3 -0.60 -14.34 7.89
C TRP A 3 -0.68 -13.85 9.35
N LEU A 4 -1.67 -13.02 9.67
CA LEU A 4 -1.87 -12.53 11.04
C LEU A 4 -2.15 -13.66 12.02
N LYS A 5 -2.91 -14.68 11.61
CA LYS A 5 -3.07 -15.90 12.40
C LYS A 5 -1.73 -16.59 12.68
N ASN A 6 -0.92 -16.79 11.65
CA ASN A 6 0.39 -17.43 11.79
C ASN A 6 1.33 -16.63 12.70
N ALA A 7 1.27 -15.30 12.63
CA ALA A 7 2.01 -14.42 13.53
C ALA A 7 1.51 -14.57 14.98
N PHE A 8 0.19 -14.59 15.19
CA PHE A 8 -0.42 -14.81 16.49
C PHE A 8 -0.04 -16.16 17.11
N ASP A 9 -0.05 -17.23 16.32
CA ASP A 9 0.30 -18.58 16.79
C ASP A 9 1.75 -18.67 17.30
N LYS A 10 2.62 -17.80 16.83
CA LYS A 10 4.03 -17.72 17.29
C LYS A 10 4.21 -16.93 18.59
N LEU A 11 3.19 -16.23 19.04
CA LEU A 11 3.28 -15.49 20.30
C LEU A 11 3.32 -16.44 21.51
N PRO A 12 3.98 -16.06 22.61
CA PRO A 12 3.87 -16.77 23.87
C PRO A 12 2.42 -16.88 24.35
N ALA A 13 2.07 -17.96 25.03
CA ALA A 13 0.68 -18.24 25.46
C ALA A 13 0.07 -17.09 26.28
N GLU A 14 0.87 -16.43 27.12
CA GLU A 14 0.45 -15.26 27.89
C GLU A 14 0.01 -14.10 26.97
N LYS A 15 0.75 -13.86 25.88
CA LYS A 15 0.41 -12.84 24.89
C LYS A 15 -0.83 -13.22 24.11
N GLN A 16 -0.94 -14.48 23.70
CA GLN A 16 -2.15 -14.98 23.04
C GLN A 16 -3.39 -14.78 23.91
N ALA A 17 -3.30 -15.03 25.21
CA ALA A 17 -4.40 -14.84 26.15
C ALA A 17 -4.88 -13.38 26.22
N GLN A 18 -3.97 -12.41 26.09
CA GLN A 18 -4.31 -10.98 26.07
C GLN A 18 -5.16 -10.59 24.86
N PHE A 19 -4.99 -11.26 23.73
CA PHE A 19 -5.77 -10.99 22.50
C PHE A 19 -7.07 -11.78 22.41
N THR A 20 -7.27 -12.80 23.25
CA THR A 20 -8.47 -13.66 23.19
C THR A 20 -9.79 -12.88 23.23
N PRO A 21 -9.98 -11.87 24.11
CA PRO A 21 -11.23 -11.11 24.15
C PRO A 21 -11.54 -10.41 22.82
N VAL A 22 -10.57 -9.72 22.24
CA VAL A 22 -10.76 -9.02 20.96
C VAL A 22 -10.98 -9.99 19.80
N LEU A 23 -10.31 -11.13 19.80
CA LEU A 23 -10.52 -12.17 18.79
C LEU A 23 -11.92 -12.77 18.86
N ASN A 24 -12.47 -12.97 20.05
CA ASN A 24 -13.83 -13.48 20.21
C ASN A 24 -14.89 -12.47 19.74
N GLU A 25 -14.67 -11.18 20.01
CA GLU A 25 -15.51 -10.12 19.49
C GLU A 25 -15.44 -10.06 17.97
N CYS A 26 -14.23 -10.06 17.41
CA CYS A 26 -14.02 -10.02 15.97
C CYS A 26 -14.48 -11.28 15.23
N ALA A 27 -14.57 -12.42 15.92
CA ALA A 27 -15.17 -13.62 15.33
C ALA A 27 -16.67 -13.42 15.05
N LYS A 28 -17.40 -12.84 16.01
CA LYS A 28 -18.82 -12.50 15.83
C LYS A 28 -19.02 -11.45 14.74
N LEU A 29 -18.11 -10.47 14.69
CA LEU A 29 -18.15 -9.43 13.67
C LEU A 29 -17.90 -10.01 12.27
N ALA A 30 -16.98 -10.96 12.14
CA ALA A 30 -16.72 -11.66 10.87
C ALA A 30 -17.97 -12.42 10.37
N GLU A 31 -18.71 -13.06 11.28
CA GLU A 31 -19.99 -13.71 10.96
C GLU A 31 -21.03 -12.68 10.48
N ASN A 32 -21.15 -11.55 11.16
CA ASN A 32 -22.09 -10.49 10.81
C ASN A 32 -21.79 -9.88 9.42
N PHE A 33 -20.51 -9.77 9.06
CA PHE A 33 -20.09 -9.30 7.73
C PHE A 33 -20.10 -10.38 6.66
N GLY A 34 -20.51 -11.60 6.99
CA GLY A 34 -20.52 -12.71 6.04
C GLY A 34 -19.12 -13.10 5.53
N LEU A 35 -18.08 -12.84 6.31
CA LEU A 35 -16.70 -13.16 5.91
C LEU A 35 -16.45 -14.67 6.02
N GLU A 36 -16.25 -15.32 4.88
CA GLU A 36 -16.11 -16.78 4.81
C GLU A 36 -14.80 -17.31 5.43
N SER A 37 -13.76 -16.49 5.49
CA SER A 37 -12.47 -16.91 6.00
C SER A 37 -12.50 -17.14 7.51
N LYS A 38 -12.18 -18.36 7.94
CA LYS A 38 -12.02 -18.69 9.38
C LYS A 38 -10.98 -17.83 10.10
N ASN A 39 -10.09 -17.20 9.34
CA ASN A 39 -9.03 -16.32 9.86
C ASN A 39 -9.43 -14.83 9.82
N ALA A 40 -10.61 -14.47 9.31
CA ALA A 40 -11.06 -13.07 9.21
C ALA A 40 -10.97 -12.33 10.53
N LYS A 41 -11.29 -12.99 11.65
CA LYS A 41 -11.19 -12.41 13.00
C LYS A 41 -9.81 -11.83 13.34
N TYR A 42 -8.72 -12.39 12.80
CA TYR A 42 -7.37 -11.87 13.05
C TYR A 42 -7.13 -10.58 12.27
N GLY A 43 -7.67 -10.46 11.05
CA GLY A 43 -7.65 -9.24 10.28
C GLY A 43 -8.43 -8.12 10.95
N LEU A 44 -9.66 -8.41 11.37
CA LEU A 44 -10.51 -7.45 12.08
C LEU A 44 -9.90 -7.02 13.42
N ALA A 45 -9.34 -7.96 14.19
CA ALA A 45 -8.66 -7.63 15.44
C ALA A 45 -7.44 -6.71 15.21
N TYR A 46 -6.67 -6.97 14.16
CA TYR A 46 -5.55 -6.11 13.78
C TYR A 46 -6.03 -4.69 13.42
N ILE A 47 -7.04 -4.57 12.57
CA ILE A 47 -7.63 -3.28 12.20
C ILE A 47 -8.16 -2.55 13.45
N LYS A 48 -8.89 -3.25 14.33
CA LYS A 48 -9.40 -2.66 15.56
C LYS A 48 -8.31 -2.07 16.44
N LEU A 49 -7.26 -2.84 16.69
CA LEU A 49 -6.13 -2.41 17.52
C LEU A 49 -5.35 -1.29 16.86
N TRP A 50 -5.19 -1.34 15.54
CA TRP A 50 -4.55 -0.28 14.82
C TRP A 50 -5.36 1.01 14.91
N VAL A 51 -6.63 0.97 14.52
CA VAL A 51 -7.54 2.13 14.55
C VAL A 51 -7.59 2.80 15.94
N GLN A 52 -7.41 2.05 17.01
CA GLN A 52 -7.35 2.58 18.38
C GLN A 52 -6.03 3.29 18.71
N ASN A 53 -4.96 3.04 17.98
CA ASN A 53 -3.60 3.44 18.35
C ASN A 53 -2.86 4.26 17.29
N TYR A 54 -3.44 4.55 16.11
CA TYR A 54 -2.75 5.29 15.07
C TYR A 54 -3.06 6.79 15.11
N ASN A 55 -2.14 7.57 14.58
CA ASN A 55 -2.39 8.97 14.26
C ASN A 55 -2.99 9.04 12.86
N GLU A 56 -4.08 9.76 12.74
CA GLU A 56 -4.77 9.95 11.48
C GLU A 56 -4.30 11.23 10.81
N GLU A 57 -4.03 11.10 9.53
CA GLU A 57 -3.76 12.22 8.65
C GLU A 57 -4.77 12.23 7.49
N THR A 58 -4.97 13.36 6.90
CA THR A 58 -5.99 13.55 5.86
C THR A 58 -5.56 13.06 4.49
N ASP A 59 -4.26 12.83 4.27
CA ASP A 59 -3.68 12.39 3.00
C ASP A 59 -2.30 11.78 3.23
N ASP A 60 -1.82 11.02 2.28
CA ASP A 60 -0.49 10.40 2.26
C ASP A 60 0.65 11.42 2.31
N GLY A 61 0.47 12.61 1.72
CA GLY A 61 1.48 13.67 1.73
C GLY A 61 1.88 14.11 3.14
N PRO A 62 0.94 14.50 4.00
CA PRO A 62 1.22 14.78 5.41
C PRO A 62 1.87 13.61 6.14
N ILE A 63 1.44 12.36 5.90
CA ILE A 63 2.06 11.17 6.48
C ILE A 63 3.52 11.06 6.06
N CYS A 64 3.82 11.16 4.76
CA CYS A 64 5.18 11.13 4.25
C CYS A 64 6.05 12.21 4.90
N ASN A 65 5.56 13.43 4.96
CA ASN A 65 6.25 14.55 5.58
C ASN A 65 6.51 14.34 7.09
N SER A 66 5.65 13.58 7.75
CA SER A 66 5.80 13.28 9.17
C SER A 66 6.90 12.24 9.41
N ILE A 67 6.86 11.11 8.70
CA ILE A 67 7.76 9.98 8.95
C ILE A 67 9.21 10.21 8.51
N VAL A 68 9.46 11.17 7.62
CA VAL A 68 10.84 11.48 7.18
C VAL A 68 11.61 12.35 8.18
N LYS A 69 10.92 12.93 9.15
CA LYS A 69 11.57 13.75 10.18
C LYS A 69 12.40 12.88 11.12
N THR A 70 13.53 13.40 11.56
CA THR A 70 14.40 12.70 12.51
C THR A 70 13.67 12.34 13.82
N SER A 71 12.69 13.17 14.21
CA SER A 71 11.87 12.94 15.41
C SER A 71 10.92 11.72 15.27
N ALA A 72 10.68 11.27 14.06
CA ALA A 72 9.82 10.11 13.77
C ALA A 72 10.58 8.77 13.71
N ALA A 73 11.83 8.74 14.16
CA ALA A 73 12.63 7.51 14.12
C ALA A 73 11.93 6.38 14.90
N GLY A 74 11.70 5.26 14.21
CA GLY A 74 10.98 4.10 14.77
C GLY A 74 9.45 4.14 14.58
N GLU A 75 8.92 5.17 13.94
CA GLU A 75 7.50 5.21 13.56
C GLU A 75 7.25 4.40 12.27
N PHE A 76 6.03 3.94 12.13
CA PHE A 76 5.56 3.21 10.95
C PHE A 76 4.38 3.95 10.34
N ALA A 77 4.32 3.95 9.01
CA ALA A 77 3.20 4.51 8.28
C ALA A 77 2.73 3.56 7.17
N LEU A 78 1.44 3.62 6.86
CA LEU A 78 0.85 3.05 5.67
C LEU A 78 0.60 4.18 4.69
N ILE A 79 1.21 4.10 3.52
CA ILE A 79 1.17 5.13 2.48
C ILE A 79 1.10 4.51 1.11
N VAL A 80 0.61 5.26 0.14
CA VAL A 80 0.78 4.93 -1.27
C VAL A 80 2.23 5.23 -1.66
N TYR A 81 2.93 4.23 -2.20
CA TYR A 81 4.36 4.32 -2.50
C TYR A 81 4.74 5.53 -3.37
N SER A 82 3.91 5.86 -4.35
CA SER A 82 4.11 7.02 -5.24
C SER A 82 4.19 8.36 -4.50
N LYS A 83 3.64 8.46 -3.29
CA LYS A 83 3.67 9.69 -2.50
C LYS A 83 5.03 10.01 -1.92
N LEU A 84 5.96 9.08 -1.89
CA LEU A 84 7.35 9.35 -1.52
C LEU A 84 7.99 10.42 -2.39
N ARG A 85 7.52 10.60 -3.63
CA ARG A 85 7.95 11.68 -4.51
C ARG A 85 7.76 13.07 -3.88
N SER A 86 6.61 13.32 -3.26
CA SER A 86 6.31 14.63 -2.65
C SER A 86 7.32 15.00 -1.58
N VAL A 87 7.96 14.01 -0.99
CA VAL A 87 8.99 14.18 0.04
C VAL A 87 10.37 14.36 -0.59
N ALA A 88 10.65 13.65 -1.68
CA ALA A 88 11.92 13.75 -2.39
C ALA A 88 12.16 15.14 -2.98
N GLU A 89 11.09 15.86 -3.30
CA GLU A 89 11.15 17.21 -3.85
C GLU A 89 11.40 18.30 -2.78
N THR A 90 11.26 17.97 -1.51
CA THR A 90 11.53 18.93 -0.42
C THR A 90 12.99 18.85 0.01
N ALA A 91 13.71 19.97 -0.15
CA ALA A 91 15.18 20.05 -0.02
C ALA A 91 15.76 19.60 1.33
N ASP A 92 14.97 19.65 2.38
CA ASP A 92 15.44 19.37 3.76
C ASP A 92 15.13 17.95 4.23
N VAL A 93 14.52 17.13 3.38
CA VAL A 93 14.02 15.83 3.77
C VAL A 93 14.51 14.77 2.80
N SER A 94 15.17 13.77 3.33
CA SER A 94 15.69 12.67 2.52
C SER A 94 14.79 11.44 2.63
N VAL A 95 14.19 11.02 1.52
CA VAL A 95 13.53 9.70 1.42
C VAL A 95 14.49 8.55 1.71
N LYS A 96 15.79 8.81 1.71
CA LYS A 96 16.84 7.86 2.16
C LYS A 96 16.69 7.47 3.62
N ASN A 97 15.91 8.21 4.39
CA ASN A 97 15.59 7.86 5.78
C ASN A 97 14.40 6.90 5.90
N ILE A 98 13.67 6.68 4.81
CA ILE A 98 12.52 5.78 4.77
C ILE A 98 12.99 4.40 4.29
N SER A 99 12.53 3.35 4.98
CA SER A 99 12.68 1.97 4.54
C SER A 99 11.30 1.36 4.36
N VAL A 100 11.15 0.54 3.32
CA VAL A 100 9.95 -0.28 3.13
C VAL A 100 10.14 -1.57 3.93
N ALA A 101 9.28 -1.82 4.90
CA ALA A 101 9.41 -2.98 5.79
C ALA A 101 9.43 -4.31 5.02
N ALA A 102 8.67 -4.42 3.94
CA ALA A 102 8.62 -5.62 3.12
C ALA A 102 9.95 -5.97 2.43
N TYR A 103 10.85 -5.00 2.27
CA TYR A 103 12.16 -5.22 1.64
C TYR A 103 13.23 -5.68 2.63
N GLU A 104 12.97 -5.62 3.93
CA GLU A 104 13.97 -5.99 4.93
C GLU A 104 14.14 -7.51 5.01
N GLU A 105 15.39 -7.94 5.20
CA GLU A 105 15.71 -9.35 5.35
C GLU A 105 15.03 -9.94 6.60
N GLY A 106 14.39 -11.09 6.44
CA GLY A 106 13.66 -11.74 7.51
C GLY A 106 12.26 -11.17 7.77
N TYR A 107 11.82 -10.18 6.99
CA TYR A 107 10.45 -9.71 7.06
C TYR A 107 9.47 -10.86 6.79
N SER A 108 8.46 -10.95 7.62
CA SER A 108 7.39 -11.94 7.50
C SER A 108 6.05 -11.25 7.67
N GLY A 109 5.46 -10.83 6.57
CA GLY A 109 4.23 -10.06 6.60
C GLY A 109 3.67 -9.80 5.20
N ILE A 110 2.66 -8.94 5.15
CA ILE A 110 2.10 -8.47 3.89
C ILE A 110 3.16 -7.59 3.21
N GLY A 111 3.55 -7.95 1.99
CA GLY A 111 4.54 -7.19 1.21
C GLY A 111 4.04 -5.82 0.80
N GLY A 112 2.75 -5.69 0.62
CA GLY A 112 2.07 -4.45 0.27
C GLY A 112 0.67 -4.72 -0.24
N TYR A 113 -0.02 -3.65 -0.59
CA TYR A 113 -1.33 -3.70 -1.22
C TYR A 113 -1.23 -3.09 -2.61
N GLY A 114 -1.54 -3.89 -3.63
CA GLY A 114 -1.51 -3.48 -5.02
C GLY A 114 -2.92 -3.23 -5.55
N TYR A 115 -3.10 -2.09 -6.18
CA TYR A 115 -4.32 -1.77 -6.93
C TYR A 115 -3.95 -1.16 -8.27
N SER A 116 -4.88 -1.21 -9.21
CA SER A 116 -4.66 -0.74 -10.57
C SER A 116 -5.36 0.60 -10.79
N HIS A 117 -4.67 1.53 -11.42
CA HIS A 117 -5.27 2.71 -12.00
C HIS A 117 -5.73 2.39 -13.42
N TYR A 118 -6.93 2.78 -13.75
CA TYR A 118 -7.52 2.60 -15.07
C TYR A 118 -7.59 3.94 -15.80
N LEU A 119 -7.34 3.88 -17.09
CA LEU A 119 -7.55 5.00 -17.99
C LEU A 119 -8.74 4.67 -18.89
N GLU A 120 -9.75 5.50 -18.84
CA GLU A 120 -11.00 5.28 -19.57
C GLU A 120 -11.33 6.49 -20.45
N VAL A 121 -12.00 6.22 -21.56
CA VAL A 121 -12.56 7.27 -22.41
C VAL A 121 -13.99 7.49 -21.97
N MET A 122 -14.31 8.71 -21.58
CA MET A 122 -15.69 9.05 -21.21
C MET A 122 -16.60 8.92 -22.43
N ASP A 123 -17.76 8.31 -22.25
CA ASP A 123 -18.76 8.10 -23.31
C ASP A 123 -19.24 9.45 -23.94
N SER A 124 -19.26 10.49 -23.12
CA SER A 124 -19.59 11.86 -23.56
C SER A 124 -18.43 12.64 -24.22
N SER A 125 -17.28 12.01 -24.42
CA SER A 125 -16.10 12.68 -24.98
C SER A 125 -16.38 13.15 -26.40
N PRO A 126 -16.18 14.45 -26.74
CA PRO A 126 -16.30 14.93 -28.11
C PRO A 126 -15.14 14.45 -29.00
N TYR A 127 -14.08 13.92 -28.44
CA TYR A 127 -12.87 13.46 -29.14
C TYR A 127 -12.40 12.06 -28.69
N PRO A 128 -13.25 11.03 -28.82
CA PRO A 128 -12.92 9.70 -28.26
C PRO A 128 -11.66 9.10 -28.89
N TRP A 129 -11.44 9.29 -30.18
CA TRP A 129 -10.24 8.77 -30.85
C TRP A 129 -8.95 9.44 -30.40
N THR A 130 -8.99 10.73 -30.09
CA THR A 130 -7.85 11.46 -29.54
C THR A 130 -7.54 10.94 -28.12
N ALA A 131 -8.56 10.70 -27.33
CA ALA A 131 -8.41 10.10 -26.00
C ALA A 131 -7.83 8.68 -26.08
N CYS A 132 -8.33 7.84 -26.99
CA CYS A 132 -7.75 6.51 -27.23
C CYS A 132 -6.28 6.59 -27.66
N ALA A 133 -5.93 7.51 -28.55
CA ALA A 133 -4.55 7.70 -29.00
C ALA A 133 -3.63 8.14 -27.84
N PHE A 134 -4.12 9.03 -26.99
CA PHE A 134 -3.40 9.47 -25.79
C PHE A 134 -3.18 8.31 -24.79
N ILE A 135 -4.21 7.53 -24.50
CA ILE A 135 -4.11 6.36 -23.64
C ILE A 135 -3.09 5.35 -24.23
N SER A 136 -3.23 5.07 -25.55
CA SER A 136 -2.30 4.19 -26.24
C SER A 136 -0.86 4.68 -26.12
N TYR A 137 -0.62 5.98 -26.29
CA TYR A 137 0.71 6.56 -26.11
C TYR A 137 1.24 6.37 -24.70
N MET A 138 0.42 6.63 -23.68
CA MET A 138 0.81 6.48 -22.27
C MET A 138 1.15 5.05 -21.89
N VAL A 139 0.44 4.06 -22.43
CA VAL A 139 0.63 2.65 -22.02
C VAL A 139 1.60 1.88 -22.91
N THR A 140 2.09 2.47 -24.00
CA THR A 140 2.97 1.77 -24.96
C THR A 140 4.29 2.49 -25.21
N LYS A 141 4.46 3.73 -24.79
CA LYS A 141 5.67 4.52 -25.00
C LYS A 141 6.26 5.00 -23.70
N LEU A 142 7.59 4.87 -23.59
CA LEU A 142 8.30 5.30 -22.39
C LEU A 142 8.07 6.78 -22.09
N ASP A 143 8.17 7.65 -23.11
CA ASP A 143 7.96 9.08 -22.93
C ASP A 143 6.52 9.41 -22.47
N GLY A 144 5.52 8.63 -22.93
CA GLY A 144 4.15 8.75 -22.46
C GLY A 144 3.96 8.31 -21.03
N PHE A 145 4.71 7.30 -20.60
CA PHE A 145 4.62 6.75 -19.25
C PHE A 145 5.48 7.49 -18.23
N THR A 146 6.45 8.27 -18.65
CA THR A 146 7.48 8.89 -17.78
C THR A 146 6.88 9.64 -16.58
N ALA A 147 5.80 10.38 -16.78
CA ALA A 147 5.15 11.12 -15.70
C ALA A 147 4.62 10.19 -14.60
N TRP A 148 4.14 9.02 -14.95
CA TRP A 148 3.66 8.02 -13.99
C TRP A 148 4.81 7.23 -13.36
N GLY A 149 5.76 6.81 -14.16
CA GLY A 149 6.88 5.98 -13.71
C GLY A 149 7.89 6.77 -12.89
N LYS A 150 8.34 7.91 -13.42
CA LYS A 150 9.34 8.75 -12.77
C LYS A 150 8.73 9.63 -11.68
N ASP A 151 7.69 10.37 -12.06
CA ASP A 151 7.17 11.43 -11.20
C ASP A 151 6.10 10.95 -10.24
N MET A 152 5.42 9.86 -10.54
CA MET A 152 4.40 9.27 -9.68
C MET A 152 4.85 7.99 -8.96
N GLY A 153 6.00 7.42 -9.32
CA GLY A 153 6.48 6.17 -8.76
C GLY A 153 5.62 4.94 -9.06
N GLY A 154 4.80 5.05 -10.11
CA GLY A 154 3.96 3.95 -10.54
C GLY A 154 4.70 2.95 -11.41
N TYR A 155 4.21 1.72 -11.45
CA TYR A 155 4.67 0.70 -12.39
C TYR A 155 3.68 0.56 -13.54
N SER A 156 4.21 0.35 -14.76
CA SER A 156 3.38 0.09 -15.92
C SER A 156 2.79 -1.32 -15.88
N ALA A 157 1.53 -1.46 -16.27
CA ALA A 157 0.94 -2.77 -16.55
C ALA A 157 1.57 -3.46 -17.78
N ASN A 158 2.28 -2.71 -18.64
CA ASN A 158 3.08 -3.25 -19.73
C ASN A 158 4.47 -3.62 -19.18
N PRO A 159 4.83 -4.90 -19.10
CA PRO A 159 6.07 -5.34 -18.46
C PRO A 159 7.34 -4.84 -19.18
N VAL A 160 7.29 -4.67 -20.51
CA VAL A 160 8.42 -4.12 -21.27
C VAL A 160 8.63 -2.66 -20.86
N LEU A 161 7.57 -1.88 -20.82
CA LEU A 161 7.63 -0.48 -20.44
C LEU A 161 8.01 -0.30 -18.97
N ALA A 162 7.54 -1.19 -18.09
CA ALA A 162 7.91 -1.18 -16.69
C ALA A 162 9.42 -1.42 -16.51
N ALA A 163 9.99 -2.39 -17.20
CA ALA A 163 11.43 -2.67 -17.16
C ALA A 163 12.28 -1.52 -17.73
N GLU A 164 11.86 -0.91 -18.83
CA GLU A 164 12.54 0.26 -19.40
C GLU A 164 12.50 1.47 -18.47
N ASN A 165 11.36 1.71 -17.82
CA ASN A 165 11.19 2.80 -16.88
C ASN A 165 12.05 2.59 -15.62
N GLU A 166 12.07 1.37 -15.10
CA GLU A 166 12.91 0.98 -13.98
C GLU A 166 14.38 1.24 -14.26
N ALA A 167 14.90 0.70 -15.36
CA ALA A 167 16.29 0.86 -15.74
C ALA A 167 16.72 2.32 -15.94
N LYS A 168 15.78 3.18 -16.35
CA LYS A 168 16.09 4.56 -16.71
C LYS A 168 15.85 5.54 -15.58
N PHE A 169 14.86 5.32 -14.72
CA PHE A 169 14.38 6.33 -13.78
C PHE A 169 14.24 5.86 -12.34
N HIS A 170 13.92 4.60 -12.10
CA HIS A 170 13.46 4.16 -10.79
C HIS A 170 14.61 3.86 -9.81
N HIS A 171 15.64 3.21 -10.27
CA HIS A 171 16.86 2.96 -9.48
C HIS A 171 17.98 3.84 -9.93
N SER A 172 17.77 5.10 -9.96
CA SER A 172 18.74 5.89 -10.59
C SER A 172 20.00 6.11 -9.76
N THR A 173 20.84 5.17 -9.83
CA THR A 173 22.26 5.44 -9.85
C THR A 173 22.65 6.37 -11.00
N ALA A 174 21.90 6.41 -12.10
CA ALA A 174 22.19 7.22 -13.28
C ALA A 174 21.57 8.63 -13.27
N GLY A 175 20.53 8.87 -12.52
CA GLY A 175 19.82 10.15 -12.55
C GLY A 175 19.81 10.93 -11.24
N GLY A 176 20.44 10.41 -10.20
CA GLY A 176 20.46 11.08 -8.90
C GLY A 176 19.07 11.20 -8.28
N ASN A 177 18.17 10.34 -8.65
CA ASN A 177 16.82 10.39 -8.17
C ASN A 177 16.76 9.74 -6.79
N ASP A 178 16.47 10.51 -5.78
CA ASP A 178 16.33 10.04 -4.40
C ASP A 178 14.94 9.45 -4.13
N PHE A 179 14.16 9.25 -5.19
CA PHE A 179 12.78 8.83 -5.11
C PHE A 179 12.56 7.46 -4.45
N PRO A 180 13.30 6.40 -4.78
CA PRO A 180 13.11 5.14 -4.11
C PRO A 180 13.46 5.23 -2.63
N ALA A 181 12.73 4.48 -1.81
CA ALA A 181 13.11 4.27 -0.42
C ALA A 181 14.54 3.70 -0.33
N LYS A 182 15.19 3.93 0.80
CA LYS A 182 16.59 3.54 1.06
C LYS A 182 16.91 2.09 0.72
N ASN A 183 15.95 1.18 0.90
CA ASN A 183 16.09 -0.25 0.67
C ASN A 183 15.28 -0.76 -0.54
N ASP A 184 14.92 0.13 -1.47
CA ASP A 184 14.14 -0.24 -2.66
C ASP A 184 14.80 -1.37 -3.43
N ARG A 185 13.99 -2.33 -3.85
CA ARG A 185 14.41 -3.50 -4.64
C ARG A 185 13.85 -3.51 -6.06
N GLY A 186 13.05 -2.49 -6.38
CA GLY A 186 12.55 -2.23 -7.72
C GLY A 186 11.42 -3.11 -8.22
N PHE A 187 11.09 -2.86 -9.49
CA PHE A 187 9.99 -3.52 -10.16
C PHE A 187 10.16 -5.05 -10.22
N GLU A 188 11.34 -5.54 -10.50
CA GLU A 188 11.58 -6.99 -10.62
C GLU A 188 11.26 -7.73 -9.32
N TRP A 189 11.53 -7.10 -8.19
CA TRP A 189 11.18 -7.67 -6.89
C TRP A 189 9.67 -7.75 -6.70
N TRP A 190 8.93 -6.71 -7.08
CA TRP A 190 7.47 -6.67 -7.00
C TRP A 190 6.80 -7.62 -8.00
N ALA A 191 7.38 -7.79 -9.19
CA ALA A 191 6.86 -8.64 -10.25
C ALA A 191 7.18 -10.13 -10.04
N ALA A 192 8.23 -10.45 -9.30
CA ALA A 192 8.63 -11.82 -9.04
C ALA A 192 7.70 -12.48 -8.01
N GLU A 193 7.52 -13.80 -8.13
CA GLU A 193 6.84 -14.59 -7.09
C GLU A 193 7.52 -14.46 -5.72
N ASN A 194 8.77 -14.04 -5.69
CA ASN A 194 9.56 -13.76 -4.50
C ASN A 194 9.27 -12.38 -3.88
N GLY A 195 8.49 -11.55 -4.55
CA GLY A 195 8.22 -10.15 -4.19
C GLY A 195 7.39 -9.97 -2.94
N GLY A 196 7.46 -10.90 -2.03
CA GLY A 196 6.69 -10.85 -0.83
C GLY A 196 5.21 -11.15 -1.07
N GLU A 197 4.46 -11.08 -0.02
CA GLU A 197 3.03 -11.35 -0.04
C GLU A 197 2.26 -10.08 -0.43
N LEU A 198 2.38 -9.67 -1.69
CA LEU A 198 1.59 -8.57 -2.23
C LEU A 198 0.11 -8.99 -2.29
N VAL A 199 -0.73 -8.23 -1.62
CA VAL A 199 -2.18 -8.41 -1.70
C VAL A 199 -2.71 -7.57 -2.85
N ILE A 200 -3.25 -8.22 -3.86
CA ILE A 200 -3.88 -7.55 -4.99
C ILE A 200 -5.35 -7.28 -4.66
N GLU A 201 -5.82 -6.09 -5.00
CA GLU A 201 -7.21 -5.70 -4.85
C GLU A 201 -8.14 -6.65 -5.62
N ASP A 202 -9.18 -7.09 -4.94
CA ASP A 202 -10.37 -7.66 -5.57
C ASP A 202 -11.49 -6.61 -5.53
N PRO A 203 -11.74 -5.89 -6.64
CA PRO A 203 -12.70 -4.79 -6.66
C PRO A 203 -14.12 -5.23 -6.29
N LYS A 204 -14.50 -6.45 -6.65
CA LYS A 204 -15.83 -6.98 -6.34
C LYS A 204 -15.97 -7.19 -4.83
N TYR A 205 -15.00 -7.87 -4.22
CA TYR A 205 -14.98 -8.08 -2.78
C TYR A 205 -14.92 -6.75 -2.02
N CYS A 206 -14.09 -5.81 -2.46
CA CYS A 206 -14.02 -4.48 -1.85
C CYS A 206 -15.37 -3.76 -1.91
N ALA A 207 -16.07 -3.81 -3.05
CA ALA A 207 -17.40 -3.21 -3.18
C ALA A 207 -18.45 -3.85 -2.24
N GLU A 208 -18.37 -5.15 -2.01
CA GLU A 208 -19.29 -5.87 -1.15
C GLU A 208 -19.12 -5.54 0.34
N VAL A 209 -17.91 -5.30 0.81
CA VAL A 209 -17.61 -5.15 2.25
C VAL A 209 -17.29 -3.72 2.69
N SER A 210 -17.02 -2.82 1.76
CA SER A 210 -16.43 -1.51 2.08
C SER A 210 -17.32 -0.63 2.95
N VAL A 211 -18.63 -0.66 2.75
CA VAL A 211 -19.58 0.18 3.50
C VAL A 211 -19.63 -0.27 4.95
N ASP A 212 -19.95 -1.53 5.19
CA ASP A 212 -20.12 -2.07 6.54
C ASP A 212 -18.80 -2.03 7.33
N LEU A 213 -17.68 -2.32 6.65
CA LEU A 213 -16.34 -2.25 7.25
C LEU A 213 -15.94 -0.81 7.57
N GLY A 214 -16.26 0.13 6.68
CA GLY A 214 -16.02 1.55 6.88
C GLY A 214 -16.78 2.10 8.07
N ASP A 215 -18.07 1.83 8.15
CA ASP A 215 -18.92 2.24 9.28
C ASP A 215 -18.40 1.67 10.60
N TRP A 216 -17.99 0.41 10.61
CA TRP A 216 -17.42 -0.19 11.81
C TRP A 216 -16.07 0.44 12.20
N ILE A 217 -15.22 0.79 11.24
CA ILE A 217 -13.95 1.50 11.50
C ILE A 217 -14.24 2.85 12.12
N ASP A 218 -15.21 3.61 11.60
CA ASP A 218 -15.57 4.92 12.09
C ASP A 218 -16.12 4.85 13.53
N ILE A 219 -16.98 3.88 13.83
CA ILE A 219 -17.47 3.63 15.19
C ILE A 219 -16.32 3.26 16.13
N THR A 220 -15.40 2.41 15.68
CA THR A 220 -14.23 1.97 16.45
C THR A 220 -13.32 3.15 16.76
N ARG A 221 -13.12 4.04 15.79
CA ARG A 221 -12.35 5.26 15.91
C ARG A 221 -12.99 6.25 16.89
N ALA A 222 -14.29 6.48 16.79
CA ALA A 222 -15.02 7.37 17.68
C ALA A 222 -14.99 6.91 19.15
N ASN A 223 -14.79 5.62 19.40
CA ASN A 223 -14.73 5.02 20.73
C ASN A 223 -13.29 4.84 21.25
N ARG A 224 -12.32 5.54 20.69
CA ARG A 224 -10.95 5.60 21.26
C ARG A 224 -11.00 6.13 22.69
N LYS A 225 -10.30 5.47 23.59
CA LYS A 225 -10.15 5.91 24.98
C LYS A 225 -8.90 6.77 25.16
#